data_e023c0b456355c7a19f976f5576da1e6
#
_entry.id   e023c0b456355c7a19f976f5576da1e6
#
_cell.length_a   1.000
_cell.length_b   1.000
_cell.length_c   1.000
_cell.angle_alpha   90.00
_cell.angle_beta   90.00
_cell.angle_gamma   90.00
#
_symmetry.space_group_name_H-M   'P 1'
#
loop_
_entity.id
_entity.type
_entity.pdbx_description
1 polymer ?
#
loop_
_entity_poly.entity_id
_entity_poly.type
_entity_poly.pdbx_seq_one_letter_code
_entity_poly.pdbx_strand_id
1 'polypeptide(L)'
;MKTNYNRTVQACFIGYVVQAIVNNFVPLLFLTFQGSYGISLQKITLLVTFNFGIQLLVDLASIGFVDRIGYRASMILAHTMAAAGLILLTVLPECLGDPFVGLLVAVMIYAIGGGLLEVLVSPVVEACPTDNKEKAMSLLHSFYCWGHVGVVLLSTLFFRIFGIANWKYMALVWALIPIANGILFTRVPIAPLLDEGEKGLTMGELFKKKIFWVLMLMMLCAGASEQAVSQWASTLAEKSFGINKTIGDLAGPMAFAILMGSSRAFYGKFGDKINLERFMQYSAVLCMVSYLMIAFIPVPALGILGCAVCGLSVGIMWPGTFSMAAASVKRGGTALFALLALAGDVGCSSGPTYVLSLIHI
;
A
#
# COMPACT_ATOMS: atom_id res chain seq x y z
N MET A 1 -20.61 -29.89 1.70
CA MET A 1 -19.20 -29.63 1.33
C MET A 1 -18.78 -28.31 1.99
N LYS A 2 -17.69 -28.30 2.78
CA LYS A 2 -17.16 -27.03 3.32
C LYS A 2 -16.62 -26.20 2.17
N THR A 3 -17.09 -24.95 2.04
CA THR A 3 -16.62 -24.00 1.02
C THR A 3 -15.11 -23.74 1.23
N ASN A 4 -14.31 -23.90 0.19
CA ASN A 4 -12.87 -23.67 0.26
C ASN A 4 -12.54 -22.22 -0.07
N TYR A 5 -12.12 -21.45 0.91
CA TYR A 5 -11.77 -20.03 0.78
C TYR A 5 -10.28 -19.78 0.44
N ASN A 6 -9.44 -20.83 0.31
CA ASN A 6 -8.02 -20.64 0.00
C ASN A 6 -7.77 -19.86 -1.30
N ARG A 7 -8.62 -20.11 -2.32
CA ARG A 7 -8.54 -19.35 -3.58
C ARG A 7 -8.91 -17.89 -3.42
N THR A 8 -9.83 -17.57 -2.50
CA THR A 8 -10.20 -16.19 -2.17
C THR A 8 -9.03 -15.47 -1.51
N VAL A 9 -8.38 -16.11 -0.54
CA VAL A 9 -7.18 -15.57 0.11
C VAL A 9 -6.06 -15.34 -0.90
N GLN A 10 -5.82 -16.30 -1.81
CA GLN A 10 -4.84 -16.14 -2.88
C GLN A 10 -5.19 -14.99 -3.84
N ALA A 11 -6.46 -14.85 -4.22
CA ALA A 11 -6.93 -13.72 -5.02
C ALA A 11 -6.72 -12.38 -4.30
N CYS A 12 -6.88 -12.34 -2.99
CA CYS A 12 -6.58 -11.15 -2.18
C CYS A 12 -5.09 -10.84 -2.15
N PHE A 13 -4.20 -11.84 -2.08
CA PHE A 13 -2.75 -11.65 -2.19
C PHE A 13 -2.38 -11.01 -3.54
N ILE A 14 -2.97 -11.50 -4.64
CA ILE A 14 -2.78 -10.88 -5.96
C ILE A 14 -3.37 -9.47 -5.99
N GLY A 15 -4.48 -9.20 -5.30
CA GLY A 15 -5.07 -7.88 -5.15
C GLY A 15 -4.07 -6.86 -4.59
N TYR A 16 -3.29 -7.21 -3.57
CA TYR A 16 -2.23 -6.33 -3.06
C TYR A 16 -1.03 -6.20 -3.99
N VAL A 17 -0.74 -7.21 -4.82
CA VAL A 17 0.23 -7.02 -5.92
C VAL A 17 -0.30 -6.02 -6.94
N VAL A 18 -1.60 -6.04 -7.26
CA VAL A 18 -2.23 -5.03 -8.14
C VAL A 18 -2.13 -3.63 -7.54
N GLN A 19 -2.38 -3.47 -6.24
CA GLN A 19 -2.21 -2.18 -5.56
C GLN A 19 -0.75 -1.71 -5.61
N ALA A 20 0.21 -2.62 -5.43
CA ALA A 20 1.62 -2.30 -5.57
C ALA A 20 1.99 -1.83 -6.99
N ILE A 21 1.40 -2.43 -8.04
CA ILE A 21 1.58 -1.98 -9.43
C ILE A 21 1.06 -0.56 -9.60
N VAL A 22 -0.18 -0.30 -9.14
CA VAL A 22 -0.84 1.01 -9.22
C VAL A 22 0.00 2.11 -8.57
N ASN A 23 0.56 1.84 -7.40
CA ASN A 23 1.30 2.85 -6.64
C ASN A 23 2.75 3.04 -7.09
N ASN A 24 3.39 2.03 -7.69
CA ASN A 24 4.84 2.04 -7.87
C ASN A 24 5.30 1.99 -9.33
N PHE A 25 4.44 1.72 -10.30
CA PHE A 25 4.86 1.65 -11.72
C PHE A 25 5.09 3.02 -12.34
N VAL A 26 4.14 3.96 -12.20
CA VAL A 26 4.23 5.30 -12.81
C VAL A 26 5.42 6.11 -12.30
N PRO A 27 5.82 6.08 -11.02
CA PRO A 27 7.04 6.73 -10.55
C PRO A 27 8.31 6.34 -11.31
N LEU A 28 8.41 5.11 -11.82
CA LEU A 28 9.56 4.67 -12.62
C LEU A 28 9.65 5.38 -13.98
N LEU A 29 8.56 6.00 -14.43
CA LEU A 29 8.43 6.63 -15.75
C LEU A 29 8.53 8.16 -15.72
N PHE A 30 8.77 8.79 -14.56
CA PHE A 30 8.75 10.25 -14.43
C PHE A 30 9.69 10.96 -15.39
N LEU A 31 10.94 10.51 -15.47
CA LEU A 31 11.93 11.08 -16.39
C LEU A 31 11.57 10.81 -17.87
N THR A 32 10.93 9.67 -18.13
CA THR A 32 10.43 9.33 -19.46
C THR A 32 9.31 10.29 -19.87
N PHE A 33 8.35 10.56 -18.99
CA PHE A 33 7.30 11.53 -19.27
C PHE A 33 7.82 12.94 -19.44
N GLN A 34 8.82 13.33 -18.64
CA GLN A 34 9.49 14.61 -18.81
C GLN A 34 10.16 14.73 -20.20
N GLY A 35 10.92 13.71 -20.60
CA GLY A 35 11.66 13.72 -21.86
C GLY A 35 10.76 13.54 -23.08
N SER A 36 9.76 12.64 -23.02
CA SER A 36 8.92 12.31 -24.17
C SER A 36 7.79 13.31 -24.43
N TYR A 37 7.23 13.91 -23.36
CA TYR A 37 6.08 14.81 -23.47
C TYR A 37 6.40 16.26 -23.08
N GLY A 38 7.63 16.58 -22.69
CA GLY A 38 8.02 17.92 -22.27
C GLY A 38 7.34 18.42 -21.00
N ILE A 39 6.83 17.52 -20.16
CA ILE A 39 6.09 17.85 -18.93
C ILE A 39 7.10 18.19 -17.83
N SER A 40 6.92 19.32 -17.13
CA SER A 40 7.79 19.69 -16.01
C SER A 40 7.66 18.68 -14.84
N LEU A 41 8.77 18.46 -14.11
CA LEU A 41 8.77 17.56 -12.94
C LEU A 41 7.74 17.97 -11.89
N GLN A 42 7.51 19.28 -11.71
CA GLN A 42 6.46 19.77 -10.81
C GLN A 42 5.06 19.29 -11.19
N LYS A 43 4.74 19.28 -12.51
CA LYS A 43 3.47 18.71 -12.99
C LYS A 43 3.43 17.19 -12.82
N ILE A 44 4.55 16.50 -13.05
CA ILE A 44 4.65 15.04 -12.90
C ILE A 44 4.41 14.62 -11.45
N THR A 45 4.93 15.38 -10.46
CA THR A 45 4.68 15.08 -9.04
C THR A 45 3.21 15.19 -8.65
N LEU A 46 2.41 16.00 -9.36
CA LEU A 46 0.97 16.04 -9.16
C LEU A 46 0.29 14.71 -9.46
N LEU A 47 0.84 13.88 -10.36
CA LEU A 47 0.29 12.54 -10.62
C LEU A 47 0.28 11.70 -9.34
N VAL A 48 1.33 11.79 -8.52
CA VAL A 48 1.39 11.09 -7.22
C VAL A 48 0.37 11.68 -6.25
N THR A 49 0.30 13.02 -6.17
CA THR A 49 -0.66 13.71 -5.29
C THR A 49 -2.10 13.31 -5.64
N PHE A 50 -2.44 13.29 -6.93
CA PHE A 50 -3.78 12.88 -7.35
C PHE A 50 -4.02 11.39 -7.15
N ASN A 51 -3.01 10.53 -7.35
CA ASN A 51 -3.14 9.09 -7.06
C ASN A 51 -3.56 8.86 -5.60
N PHE A 52 -2.82 9.39 -4.64
CA PHE A 52 -3.16 9.23 -3.22
C PHE A 52 -4.40 10.03 -2.82
N GLY A 53 -4.61 11.22 -3.37
CA GLY A 53 -5.82 12.01 -3.12
C GLY A 53 -7.10 11.29 -3.54
N ILE A 54 -7.09 10.61 -4.69
CA ILE A 54 -8.23 9.79 -5.14
C ILE A 54 -8.40 8.56 -4.23
N GLN A 55 -7.31 7.91 -3.80
CA GLN A 55 -7.40 6.78 -2.87
C GLN A 55 -8.07 7.21 -1.56
N LEU A 56 -7.66 8.32 -0.94
CA LEU A 56 -8.31 8.88 0.25
C LEU A 56 -9.82 9.15 0.04
N LEU A 57 -10.21 9.68 -1.12
CA LEU A 57 -11.63 9.90 -1.44
C LEU A 57 -12.39 8.59 -1.59
N VAL A 58 -11.77 7.57 -2.17
CA VAL A 58 -12.34 6.24 -2.32
C VAL A 58 -12.52 5.55 -0.98
N ASP A 59 -11.57 5.69 -0.05
CA ASP A 59 -11.66 5.15 1.30
C ASP A 59 -12.92 5.68 2.01
N LEU A 60 -13.12 7.00 1.97
CA LEU A 60 -14.31 7.63 2.53
C LEU A 60 -15.60 7.19 1.82
N ALA A 61 -15.61 7.16 0.50
CA ALA A 61 -16.76 6.76 -0.30
C ALA A 61 -17.15 5.30 -0.04
N SER A 62 -16.16 4.42 0.15
CA SER A 62 -16.34 2.98 0.38
C SER A 62 -17.22 2.67 1.58
N ILE A 63 -17.21 3.51 2.60
CA ILE A 63 -18.06 3.38 3.80
C ILE A 63 -19.54 3.28 3.43
N GLY A 64 -19.96 4.01 2.38
CA GLY A 64 -21.37 4.09 2.01
C GLY A 64 -21.79 3.16 0.87
N PHE A 65 -20.89 2.87 -0.08
CA PHE A 65 -21.31 2.16 -1.28
C PHE A 65 -20.97 0.67 -1.29
N VAL A 66 -19.86 0.25 -0.65
CA VAL A 66 -19.43 -1.15 -0.65
C VAL A 66 -20.49 -2.07 -0.07
N ASP A 67 -21.11 -1.66 1.05
CA ASP A 67 -22.17 -2.44 1.68
C ASP A 67 -23.43 -2.52 0.82
N ARG A 68 -23.65 -1.56 -0.11
CA ARG A 68 -24.81 -1.54 -1.02
C ARG A 68 -24.61 -2.44 -2.22
N ILE A 69 -23.45 -2.38 -2.87
CA ILE A 69 -23.18 -3.17 -4.10
C ILE A 69 -22.55 -4.52 -3.82
N GLY A 70 -22.05 -4.73 -2.60
CA GLY A 70 -21.44 -5.95 -2.13
C GLY A 70 -19.95 -6.10 -2.48
N TYR A 71 -19.24 -6.88 -1.68
CA TYR A 71 -17.79 -7.07 -1.80
C TYR A 71 -17.35 -7.63 -3.17
N ARG A 72 -18.11 -8.57 -3.75
CA ARG A 72 -17.78 -9.15 -5.07
C ARG A 72 -17.79 -8.11 -6.16
N ALA A 73 -18.87 -7.32 -6.25
CA ALA A 73 -18.98 -6.28 -7.27
C ALA A 73 -17.91 -5.21 -7.07
N SER A 74 -17.63 -4.82 -5.83
CA SER A 74 -16.59 -3.84 -5.49
C SER A 74 -15.19 -4.34 -5.85
N MET A 75 -14.87 -5.63 -5.61
CA MET A 75 -13.58 -6.23 -5.99
C MET A 75 -13.40 -6.30 -7.51
N ILE A 76 -14.47 -6.67 -8.25
CA ILE A 76 -14.44 -6.68 -9.72
C ILE A 76 -14.25 -5.24 -10.24
N LEU A 77 -14.97 -4.27 -9.68
CA LEU A 77 -14.84 -2.85 -10.04
C LEU A 77 -13.40 -2.36 -9.80
N ALA A 78 -12.81 -2.67 -8.64
CA ALA A 78 -11.44 -2.30 -8.30
C ALA A 78 -10.44 -2.78 -9.36
N HIS A 79 -10.51 -4.05 -9.72
CA HIS A 79 -9.62 -4.64 -10.72
C HIS A 79 -9.88 -4.09 -12.14
N THR A 80 -11.14 -3.83 -12.48
CA THR A 80 -11.51 -3.22 -13.76
C THR A 80 -10.95 -1.80 -13.87
N MET A 81 -11.07 -0.99 -12.82
CA MET A 81 -10.54 0.38 -12.80
C MET A 81 -9.00 0.38 -12.85
N ALA A 82 -8.34 -0.51 -12.11
CA ALA A 82 -6.88 -0.66 -12.16
C ALA A 82 -6.41 -1.05 -13.58
N ALA A 83 -7.03 -2.05 -14.21
CA ALA A 83 -6.70 -2.48 -15.56
C ALA A 83 -6.97 -1.37 -16.59
N ALA A 84 -8.16 -0.77 -16.54
CA ALA A 84 -8.54 0.30 -17.45
C ALA A 84 -7.58 1.49 -17.38
N GLY A 85 -7.23 1.93 -16.17
CA GLY A 85 -6.28 3.03 -15.99
C GLY A 85 -4.88 2.72 -16.54
N LEU A 86 -4.36 1.50 -16.31
CA LEU A 86 -3.07 1.07 -16.89
C LEU A 86 -3.09 1.01 -18.41
N ILE A 87 -4.20 0.57 -19.03
CA ILE A 87 -4.37 0.57 -20.48
C ILE A 87 -4.49 2.00 -21.00
N LEU A 88 -5.33 2.82 -20.39
CA LEU A 88 -5.54 4.21 -20.77
C LEU A 88 -4.27 5.07 -20.63
N LEU A 89 -3.40 4.73 -19.69
CA LEU A 89 -2.08 5.36 -19.55
C LEU A 89 -1.26 5.29 -20.84
N THR A 90 -1.44 4.22 -21.65
CA THR A 90 -0.70 4.04 -22.89
C THR A 90 -1.30 4.79 -24.09
N VAL A 91 -2.57 5.23 -23.99
CA VAL A 91 -3.34 5.79 -25.09
C VAL A 91 -3.67 7.28 -24.88
N LEU A 92 -4.19 7.65 -23.71
CA LEU A 92 -4.71 8.99 -23.46
C LEU A 92 -3.69 10.12 -23.64
N PRO A 93 -2.40 9.97 -23.25
CA PRO A 93 -1.42 11.03 -23.46
C PRO A 93 -1.20 11.44 -24.91
N GLU A 94 -1.53 10.56 -25.85
CA GLU A 94 -1.39 10.83 -27.30
C GLU A 94 -2.72 11.21 -27.97
N CYS A 95 -3.84 10.85 -27.32
CA CYS A 95 -5.18 11.14 -27.86
C CYS A 95 -5.74 12.49 -27.39
N LEU A 96 -5.30 12.99 -26.25
CA LEU A 96 -5.72 14.28 -25.71
C LEU A 96 -4.75 15.39 -26.14
N GLY A 97 -5.25 16.61 -26.30
CA GLY A 97 -4.43 17.76 -26.74
C GLY A 97 -3.31 18.14 -25.75
N ASP A 98 -3.42 17.78 -24.47
CA ASP A 98 -2.38 17.90 -23.45
C ASP A 98 -2.03 16.52 -22.89
N PRO A 99 -0.80 16.01 -23.14
CA PRO A 99 -0.36 14.73 -22.62
C PRO A 99 -0.45 14.60 -21.09
N PHE A 100 -0.23 15.69 -20.35
CA PHE A 100 -0.35 15.69 -18.90
C PHE A 100 -1.77 15.37 -18.45
N VAL A 101 -2.77 15.94 -19.10
CA VAL A 101 -4.19 15.66 -18.80
C VAL A 101 -4.49 14.18 -19.07
N GLY A 102 -3.95 13.62 -20.16
CA GLY A 102 -4.09 12.20 -20.48
C GLY A 102 -3.50 11.28 -19.40
N LEU A 103 -2.27 11.58 -18.94
CA LEU A 103 -1.65 10.86 -17.83
C LEU A 103 -2.46 10.99 -16.55
N LEU A 104 -2.91 12.20 -16.22
CA LEU A 104 -3.67 12.48 -15.00
C LEU A 104 -4.98 11.69 -14.96
N VAL A 105 -5.75 11.71 -16.04
CA VAL A 105 -7.01 10.95 -16.13
C VAL A 105 -6.77 9.45 -15.97
N ALA A 106 -5.76 8.89 -16.63
CA ALA A 106 -5.41 7.49 -16.52
C ALA A 106 -5.01 7.13 -15.07
N VAL A 107 -4.20 7.98 -14.44
CA VAL A 107 -3.78 7.83 -13.03
C VAL A 107 -4.99 7.87 -12.09
N MET A 108 -5.90 8.82 -12.25
CA MET A 108 -7.11 8.91 -11.42
C MET A 108 -7.98 7.67 -11.56
N ILE A 109 -8.09 7.10 -12.77
CA ILE A 109 -8.87 5.88 -13.01
C ILE A 109 -8.25 4.68 -12.28
N TYR A 110 -6.95 4.42 -12.43
CA TYR A 110 -6.36 3.29 -11.71
C TYR A 110 -6.26 3.53 -10.20
N ALA A 111 -6.17 4.79 -9.75
CA ALA A 111 -6.16 5.14 -8.33
C ALA A 111 -7.49 4.77 -7.64
N ILE A 112 -8.62 4.88 -8.33
CA ILE A 112 -9.91 4.35 -7.84
C ILE A 112 -9.78 2.85 -7.57
N GLY A 113 -9.16 2.11 -8.49
CA GLY A 113 -8.90 0.68 -8.31
C GLY A 113 -8.01 0.39 -7.11
N GLY A 114 -6.92 1.15 -6.95
CA GLY A 114 -5.96 1.02 -5.83
C GLY A 114 -6.61 1.26 -4.47
N GLY A 115 -7.34 2.36 -4.30
CA GLY A 115 -8.04 2.68 -3.06
C GLY A 115 -9.10 1.63 -2.70
N LEU A 116 -9.90 1.18 -3.69
CA LEU A 116 -10.85 0.09 -3.45
C LEU A 116 -10.16 -1.20 -2.97
N LEU A 117 -9.02 -1.57 -3.56
CA LEU A 117 -8.28 -2.76 -3.12
C LEU A 117 -7.78 -2.60 -1.68
N GLU A 118 -7.31 -1.43 -1.31
CA GLU A 118 -6.83 -1.13 0.04
C GLU A 118 -7.91 -1.36 1.10
N VAL A 119 -9.10 -0.82 0.88
CA VAL A 119 -10.23 -0.97 1.81
C VAL A 119 -10.80 -2.38 1.82
N LEU A 120 -10.84 -3.07 0.68
CA LEU A 120 -11.62 -4.30 0.52
C LEU A 120 -10.83 -5.58 0.82
N VAL A 121 -9.54 -5.61 0.51
CA VAL A 121 -8.78 -6.86 0.55
C VAL A 121 -8.61 -7.37 1.99
N SER A 122 -8.32 -6.49 2.93
CA SER A 122 -8.17 -6.84 4.35
C SER A 122 -9.45 -7.39 4.98
N PRO A 123 -10.64 -6.75 4.87
CA PRO A 123 -11.86 -7.31 5.42
C PRO A 123 -12.29 -8.62 4.73
N VAL A 124 -12.02 -8.79 3.42
CA VAL A 124 -12.32 -10.08 2.74
C VAL A 124 -11.49 -11.22 3.32
N VAL A 125 -10.18 -11.00 3.60
CA VAL A 125 -9.33 -12.01 4.24
C VAL A 125 -9.75 -12.22 5.69
N GLU A 126 -10.10 -11.16 6.43
CA GLU A 126 -10.60 -11.25 7.80
C GLU A 126 -11.88 -12.07 7.90
N ALA A 127 -12.80 -11.95 6.93
CA ALA A 127 -14.04 -12.72 6.88
C ALA A 127 -13.80 -14.22 6.57
N CYS A 128 -12.71 -14.56 5.87
CA CYS A 128 -12.43 -15.95 5.52
C CYS A 128 -12.15 -16.79 6.79
N PRO A 129 -12.71 -18.00 6.89
CA PRO A 129 -12.38 -18.92 7.96
C PRO A 129 -10.94 -19.40 7.81
N THR A 130 -10.06 -18.91 8.65
CA THR A 130 -8.63 -19.27 8.73
C THR A 130 -8.30 -19.66 10.17
N ASP A 131 -7.31 -20.54 10.35
CA ASP A 131 -6.90 -20.99 11.69
C ASP A 131 -6.30 -19.85 12.53
N ASN A 132 -5.66 -18.89 11.88
CA ASN A 132 -5.07 -17.71 12.52
C ASN A 132 -5.21 -16.49 11.60
N LYS A 133 -6.13 -15.60 11.95
CA LYS A 133 -6.45 -14.40 11.18
C LYS A 133 -5.30 -13.38 11.16
N GLU A 134 -4.59 -13.24 12.28
CA GLU A 134 -3.45 -12.31 12.39
C GLU A 134 -2.33 -12.70 11.42
N LYS A 135 -2.04 -14.01 11.30
CA LYS A 135 -1.08 -14.55 10.33
C LYS A 135 -1.52 -14.27 8.90
N ALA A 136 -2.78 -14.55 8.59
CA ALA A 136 -3.32 -14.32 7.25
C ALA A 136 -3.25 -12.85 6.87
N MET A 137 -3.57 -11.94 7.81
CA MET A 137 -3.48 -10.49 7.62
C MET A 137 -2.04 -10.04 7.40
N SER A 138 -1.09 -10.48 8.22
CA SER A 138 0.32 -10.13 8.07
C SER A 138 0.91 -10.65 6.76
N LEU A 139 0.59 -11.89 6.40
CA LEU A 139 1.02 -12.47 5.12
C LEU A 139 0.43 -11.71 3.94
N LEU A 140 -0.86 -11.37 4.00
CA LEU A 140 -1.54 -10.56 2.99
C LEU A 140 -0.76 -9.26 2.70
N HIS A 141 -0.48 -8.48 3.74
CA HIS A 141 0.23 -7.22 3.59
C HIS A 141 1.70 -7.40 3.14
N SER A 142 2.31 -8.58 3.35
CA SER A 142 3.64 -8.86 2.80
C SER A 142 3.63 -8.88 1.26
N PHE A 143 2.52 -9.30 0.65
CA PHE A 143 2.40 -9.33 -0.82
C PHE A 143 2.41 -7.95 -1.47
N TYR A 144 1.98 -6.90 -0.76
CA TYR A 144 2.19 -5.53 -1.22
C TYR A 144 3.69 -5.20 -1.33
N CYS A 145 4.48 -5.53 -0.30
CA CYS A 145 5.92 -5.27 -0.30
C CYS A 145 6.64 -6.06 -1.39
N TRP A 146 6.35 -7.35 -1.52
CA TRP A 146 6.93 -8.18 -2.58
C TRP A 146 6.44 -7.77 -3.96
N GLY A 147 5.19 -7.34 -4.07
CA GLY A 147 4.64 -6.74 -5.28
C GLY A 147 5.42 -5.48 -5.69
N HIS A 148 5.69 -4.57 -4.75
CA HIS A 148 6.51 -3.38 -4.98
C HIS A 148 7.91 -3.75 -5.48
N VAL A 149 8.63 -4.64 -4.77
CA VAL A 149 9.95 -5.12 -5.21
C VAL A 149 9.86 -5.73 -6.61
N GLY A 150 8.85 -6.56 -6.86
CA GLY A 150 8.62 -7.19 -8.17
C GLY A 150 8.37 -6.19 -9.28
N VAL A 151 7.55 -5.16 -9.03
CA VAL A 151 7.26 -4.09 -10.01
C VAL A 151 8.55 -3.36 -10.39
N VAL A 152 9.34 -2.95 -9.40
CA VAL A 152 10.60 -2.23 -9.66
C VAL A 152 11.58 -3.11 -10.42
N LEU A 153 11.84 -4.34 -9.95
CA LEU A 153 12.83 -5.23 -10.56
C LEU A 153 12.42 -5.66 -11.97
N LEU A 154 11.18 -6.12 -12.17
CA LEU A 154 10.74 -6.61 -13.48
C LEU A 154 10.60 -5.48 -14.50
N SER A 155 10.12 -4.30 -14.08
CA SER A 155 10.06 -3.15 -14.97
C SER A 155 11.45 -2.66 -15.33
N THR A 156 12.38 -2.57 -14.37
CA THR A 156 13.78 -2.16 -14.64
C THR A 156 14.48 -3.15 -15.56
N LEU A 157 14.29 -4.46 -15.34
CA LEU A 157 14.85 -5.49 -16.20
C LEU A 157 14.27 -5.40 -17.62
N PHE A 158 12.95 -5.22 -17.75
CA PHE A 158 12.30 -5.03 -19.05
C PHE A 158 12.86 -3.82 -19.78
N PHE A 159 13.00 -2.67 -19.09
CA PHE A 159 13.53 -1.46 -19.70
C PHE A 159 15.01 -1.59 -20.11
N ARG A 160 15.79 -2.37 -19.36
CA ARG A 160 17.18 -2.65 -19.70
C ARG A 160 17.30 -3.53 -20.95
N ILE A 161 16.40 -4.49 -21.16
CA ILE A 161 16.43 -5.42 -22.30
C ILE A 161 15.82 -4.79 -23.54
N PHE A 162 14.64 -4.17 -23.40
CA PHE A 162 13.84 -3.69 -24.53
C PHE A 162 13.89 -2.18 -24.72
N GLY A 163 14.52 -1.44 -23.80
CA GLY A 163 14.59 0.02 -23.82
C GLY A 163 13.36 0.67 -23.15
N ILE A 164 13.60 1.82 -22.51
CA ILE A 164 12.57 2.58 -21.79
C ILE A 164 11.48 3.13 -22.72
N ALA A 165 11.76 3.34 -24.00
CA ALA A 165 10.77 3.77 -25.00
C ALA A 165 9.60 2.78 -25.14
N ASN A 166 9.81 1.53 -24.76
CA ASN A 166 8.79 0.47 -24.78
C ASN A 166 7.93 0.38 -23.51
N TRP A 167 7.94 1.41 -22.65
CA TRP A 167 7.24 1.42 -21.38
C TRP A 167 5.73 1.11 -21.50
N LYS A 168 5.11 1.47 -22.63
CA LYS A 168 3.70 1.18 -22.90
C LYS A 168 3.40 -0.32 -22.91
N TYR A 169 4.28 -1.13 -23.51
CA TYR A 169 4.13 -2.58 -23.47
C TYR A 169 4.24 -3.13 -22.05
N MET A 170 5.13 -2.57 -21.22
CA MET A 170 5.22 -2.96 -19.83
C MET A 170 3.96 -2.59 -19.04
N ALA A 171 3.37 -1.43 -19.30
CA ALA A 171 2.07 -1.04 -18.73
C ALA A 171 0.96 -2.04 -19.09
N LEU A 172 0.92 -2.50 -20.36
CA LEU A 172 -0.04 -3.52 -20.81
C LEU A 172 0.22 -4.89 -20.16
N VAL A 173 1.48 -5.28 -19.98
CA VAL A 173 1.84 -6.50 -19.24
C VAL A 173 1.34 -6.42 -17.79
N TRP A 174 1.55 -5.28 -17.12
CA TRP A 174 1.03 -5.07 -15.78
C TRP A 174 -0.50 -5.08 -15.72
N ALA A 175 -1.19 -4.60 -16.76
CA ALA A 175 -2.65 -4.63 -16.83
C ALA A 175 -3.25 -6.05 -16.90
N LEU A 176 -2.49 -7.04 -17.37
CA LEU A 176 -2.93 -8.45 -17.40
C LEU A 176 -3.21 -9.00 -16.01
N ILE A 177 -2.47 -8.54 -14.99
CA ILE A 177 -2.64 -9.05 -13.61
C ILE A 177 -4.01 -8.66 -13.03
N PRO A 178 -4.42 -7.38 -13.01
CA PRO A 178 -5.76 -7.02 -12.55
C PRO A 178 -6.86 -7.62 -13.44
N ILE A 179 -6.68 -7.77 -14.76
CA ILE A 179 -7.66 -8.45 -15.62
C ILE A 179 -7.87 -9.89 -15.16
N ALA A 180 -6.79 -10.66 -15.03
CA ALA A 180 -6.85 -12.06 -14.63
C ALA A 180 -7.45 -12.22 -13.22
N ASN A 181 -7.05 -11.36 -12.28
CA ASN A 181 -7.55 -11.42 -10.90
C ASN A 181 -9.01 -10.95 -10.78
N GLY A 182 -9.43 -9.95 -11.57
CA GLY A 182 -10.82 -9.54 -11.69
C GLY A 182 -11.72 -10.69 -12.17
N ILE A 183 -11.27 -11.45 -13.18
CA ILE A 183 -11.96 -12.67 -13.64
C ILE A 183 -11.99 -13.73 -12.52
N LEU A 184 -10.91 -13.90 -11.75
CA LEU A 184 -10.88 -14.82 -10.63
C LEU A 184 -11.91 -14.45 -9.56
N PHE A 185 -12.10 -13.15 -9.25
CA PHE A 185 -13.10 -12.68 -8.29
C PHE A 185 -14.55 -12.92 -8.73
N THR A 186 -14.83 -13.16 -10.00
CA THR A 186 -16.17 -13.60 -10.43
C THR A 186 -16.51 -15.00 -9.96
N ARG A 187 -15.51 -15.85 -9.65
CA ARG A 187 -15.67 -17.28 -9.39
C ARG A 187 -15.36 -17.70 -7.95
N VAL A 188 -14.49 -16.97 -7.24
CA VAL A 188 -14.11 -17.35 -5.86
C VAL A 188 -15.25 -17.07 -4.87
N PRO A 189 -15.43 -17.89 -3.84
CA PRO A 189 -16.42 -17.64 -2.78
C PRO A 189 -15.95 -16.44 -1.94
N ILE A 190 -16.85 -15.54 -1.58
CA ILE A 190 -16.58 -14.44 -0.64
C ILE A 190 -17.40 -14.69 0.62
N ALA A 191 -16.72 -14.77 1.76
CA ALA A 191 -17.36 -14.91 3.04
C ALA A 191 -18.00 -13.57 3.45
N PRO A 192 -19.19 -13.57 4.07
CA PRO A 192 -19.78 -12.36 4.61
C PRO A 192 -18.92 -11.85 5.78
N LEU A 193 -18.69 -10.53 5.81
CA LEU A 193 -17.95 -9.89 6.91
C LEU A 193 -18.77 -9.83 8.22
N LEU A 194 -20.08 -9.82 8.08
CA LEU A 194 -21.06 -9.80 9.17
C LEU A 194 -22.01 -10.99 9.01
N ASP A 195 -22.53 -11.51 10.12
CA ASP A 195 -23.54 -12.57 10.12
C ASP A 195 -24.85 -12.09 9.46
N GLU A 196 -25.64 -13.04 8.93
CA GLU A 196 -26.91 -12.74 8.28
C GLU A 196 -27.84 -11.97 9.22
N GLY A 197 -28.28 -10.79 8.80
CA GLY A 197 -29.14 -9.90 9.58
C GLY A 197 -28.41 -8.95 10.53
N GLU A 198 -27.11 -9.08 10.72
CA GLU A 198 -26.33 -8.11 11.47
C GLU A 198 -25.98 -6.89 10.62
N LYS A 199 -26.13 -5.69 11.22
CA LYS A 199 -25.63 -4.45 10.61
C LYS A 199 -24.28 -4.07 11.22
N GLY A 200 -23.36 -3.64 10.40
CA GLY A 200 -22.12 -3.03 10.85
C GLY A 200 -22.36 -1.78 11.68
N LEU A 201 -21.39 -1.44 12.52
CA LEU A 201 -21.44 -0.20 13.28
C LEU A 201 -21.41 1.00 12.32
N THR A 202 -22.24 1.97 12.60
CA THR A 202 -22.21 3.28 11.92
C THR A 202 -20.97 4.07 12.35
N MET A 203 -20.56 5.06 11.54
CA MET A 203 -19.45 5.97 11.90
C MET A 203 -19.69 6.64 13.27
N GLY A 204 -20.94 7.06 13.56
CA GLY A 204 -21.28 7.66 14.83
C GLY A 204 -21.13 6.72 16.03
N GLU A 205 -21.37 5.42 15.85
CA GLU A 205 -21.15 4.40 16.88
C GLU A 205 -19.67 4.08 17.05
N LEU A 206 -18.88 4.07 15.97
CA LEU A 206 -17.44 3.89 16.02
C LEU A 206 -16.78 5.05 16.78
N PHE A 207 -17.14 6.29 16.48
CA PHE A 207 -16.60 7.48 17.14
C PHE A 207 -16.87 7.56 18.64
N LYS A 208 -17.91 6.89 19.14
CA LYS A 208 -18.19 6.79 20.58
C LYS A 208 -17.27 5.80 21.32
N LYS A 209 -16.57 4.91 20.60
CA LYS A 209 -15.68 3.90 21.21
C LYS A 209 -14.27 4.48 21.42
N LYS A 210 -13.82 4.56 22.68
CA LYS A 210 -12.46 5.03 23.00
C LYS A 210 -11.37 4.22 22.29
N ILE A 211 -11.53 2.89 22.21
CA ILE A 211 -10.59 2.00 21.54
C ILE A 211 -10.44 2.33 20.05
N PHE A 212 -11.50 2.80 19.39
CA PHE A 212 -11.46 3.20 17.99
C PHE A 212 -10.45 4.34 17.76
N TRP A 213 -10.43 5.36 18.61
CA TRP A 213 -9.50 6.49 18.49
C TRP A 213 -8.04 6.07 18.75
N VAL A 214 -7.82 5.12 19.66
CA VAL A 214 -6.48 4.54 19.86
C VAL A 214 -6.02 3.81 18.60
N LEU A 215 -6.88 3.00 17.98
CA LEU A 215 -6.56 2.29 16.74
C LEU A 215 -6.34 3.25 15.56
N MET A 216 -7.13 4.32 15.46
CA MET A 216 -6.92 5.39 14.48
C MET A 216 -5.56 6.06 14.64
N LEU A 217 -5.18 6.39 15.89
CA LEU A 217 -3.87 6.96 16.18
C LEU A 217 -2.73 5.97 15.88
N MET A 218 -2.91 4.70 16.23
CA MET A 218 -1.92 3.65 15.90
C MET A 218 -1.71 3.54 14.38
N MET A 219 -2.79 3.55 13.61
CA MET A 219 -2.72 3.45 12.15
C MET A 219 -2.06 4.70 11.53
N LEU A 220 -2.42 5.90 12.01
CA LEU A 220 -1.79 7.15 11.60
C LEU A 220 -0.29 7.14 11.89
N CYS A 221 0.12 6.72 13.09
CA CYS A 221 1.52 6.59 13.45
C CYS A 221 2.25 5.52 12.61
N ALA A 222 1.58 4.40 12.30
CA ALA A 222 2.15 3.35 11.45
C ALA A 222 2.45 3.90 10.06
N GLY A 223 1.48 4.55 9.41
CA GLY A 223 1.66 5.17 8.10
C GLY A 223 2.73 6.26 8.09
N ALA A 224 2.70 7.16 9.09
CA ALA A 224 3.69 8.23 9.21
C ALA A 224 5.11 7.68 9.36
N SER A 225 5.30 6.68 10.22
CA SER A 225 6.62 6.08 10.48
C SER A 225 7.15 5.29 9.28
N GLU A 226 6.27 4.60 8.57
CA GLU A 226 6.62 3.85 7.37
C GLU A 226 7.06 4.80 6.25
N GLN A 227 6.24 5.78 5.94
CA GLN A 227 6.42 6.62 4.75
C GLN A 227 7.50 7.68 4.94
N ALA A 228 7.72 8.18 6.15
CA ALA A 228 8.76 9.16 6.40
C ALA A 228 10.15 8.62 6.06
N VAL A 229 10.50 7.43 6.49
CA VAL A 229 11.80 6.82 6.15
C VAL A 229 11.82 6.35 4.71
N SER A 230 10.76 5.70 4.22
CA SER A 230 10.70 5.20 2.84
C SER A 230 10.94 6.30 1.80
N GLN A 231 10.35 7.48 1.98
CA GLN A 231 10.52 8.60 1.04
C GLN A 231 11.88 9.31 1.16
N TRP A 232 12.42 9.41 2.37
CA TRP A 232 13.64 10.20 2.59
C TRP A 232 14.93 9.37 2.59
N ALA A 233 14.84 8.03 2.62
CA ALA A 233 16.01 7.14 2.71
C ALA A 233 17.04 7.39 1.61
N SER A 234 16.62 7.59 0.36
CA SER A 234 17.50 7.90 -0.76
C SER A 234 18.17 9.27 -0.59
N THR A 235 17.40 10.30 -0.26
CA THR A 235 17.91 11.67 -0.04
C THR A 235 18.87 11.73 1.14
N LEU A 236 18.60 11.02 2.21
CA LEU A 236 19.49 10.89 3.36
C LEU A 236 20.81 10.20 2.95
N ALA A 237 20.72 9.11 2.17
CA ALA A 237 21.89 8.41 1.68
C ALA A 237 22.81 9.33 0.83
N GLU A 238 22.21 10.10 -0.08
CA GLU A 238 22.95 11.01 -0.96
C GLU A 238 23.49 12.25 -0.23
N LYS A 239 22.61 12.99 0.46
CA LYS A 239 22.96 14.31 1.03
C LYS A 239 23.68 14.23 2.36
N SER A 240 23.25 13.32 3.24
CA SER A 240 23.82 13.24 4.59
C SER A 240 24.98 12.26 4.68
N PHE A 241 25.00 11.24 3.82
CA PHE A 241 26.02 10.19 3.88
C PHE A 241 26.98 10.18 2.69
N GLY A 242 26.79 11.07 1.70
CA GLY A 242 27.68 11.19 0.54
C GLY A 242 27.74 9.95 -0.36
N ILE A 243 26.69 9.11 -0.31
CA ILE A 243 26.62 7.87 -1.09
C ILE A 243 26.11 8.19 -2.49
N ASN A 244 26.68 7.51 -3.49
CA ASN A 244 26.22 7.65 -4.88
C ASN A 244 24.70 7.39 -4.96
N LYS A 245 23.99 8.26 -5.68
CA LYS A 245 22.53 8.22 -5.80
C LYS A 245 21.99 6.85 -6.18
N THR A 246 22.60 6.17 -7.16
CA THR A 246 22.17 4.84 -7.60
C THR A 246 22.25 3.80 -6.47
N ILE A 247 23.30 3.86 -5.66
CA ILE A 247 23.47 2.96 -4.50
C ILE A 247 22.51 3.40 -3.40
N GLY A 248 22.31 4.69 -3.19
CA GLY A 248 21.38 5.24 -2.21
C GLY A 248 19.92 4.85 -2.49
N ASP A 249 19.49 4.92 -3.75
CA ASP A 249 18.16 4.52 -4.19
C ASP A 249 17.90 3.02 -3.98
N LEU A 250 18.91 2.19 -4.25
CA LEU A 250 18.81 0.74 -4.06
C LEU A 250 18.98 0.32 -2.60
N ALA A 251 19.96 0.86 -1.90
CA ALA A 251 20.28 0.43 -0.53
C ALA A 251 19.29 0.97 0.52
N GLY A 252 18.80 2.20 0.37
CA GLY A 252 17.84 2.80 1.31
C GLY A 252 16.42 2.24 1.14
N PRO A 253 15.67 2.66 0.11
CA PRO A 253 14.27 2.27 -0.09
C PRO A 253 14.08 0.77 -0.33
N MET A 254 14.99 0.13 -1.09
CA MET A 254 14.85 -1.30 -1.38
C MET A 254 15.13 -2.16 -0.14
N ALA A 255 16.18 -1.88 0.63
CA ALA A 255 16.46 -2.61 1.87
C ALA A 255 15.32 -2.42 2.88
N PHE A 256 14.77 -1.21 2.99
CA PHE A 256 13.58 -0.91 3.77
C PHE A 256 12.40 -1.82 3.35
N ALA A 257 12.05 -1.84 2.07
CA ALA A 257 10.92 -2.62 1.55
C ALA A 257 11.11 -4.14 1.73
N ILE A 258 12.31 -4.65 1.49
CA ILE A 258 12.65 -6.07 1.68
C ILE A 258 12.50 -6.46 3.15
N LEU A 259 13.04 -5.67 4.08
CA LEU A 259 12.97 -5.98 5.51
C LEU A 259 11.55 -5.80 6.05
N MET A 260 10.79 -4.82 5.55
CA MET A 260 9.38 -4.66 5.88
C MET A 260 8.57 -5.88 5.42
N GLY A 261 8.72 -6.31 4.17
CA GLY A 261 8.07 -7.51 3.64
C GLY A 261 8.49 -8.77 4.39
N SER A 262 9.78 -8.88 4.77
CA SER A 262 10.31 -10.00 5.55
C SER A 262 9.72 -10.06 6.96
N SER A 263 9.54 -8.92 7.63
CA SER A 263 8.88 -8.83 8.95
C SER A 263 7.43 -9.33 8.87
N ARG A 264 6.68 -8.87 7.87
CA ARG A 264 5.30 -9.30 7.60
C ARG A 264 5.22 -10.81 7.30
N ALA A 265 6.09 -11.31 6.43
CA ALA A 265 6.16 -12.73 6.11
C ALA A 265 6.60 -13.59 7.30
N PHE A 266 7.53 -13.09 8.12
CA PHE A 266 7.96 -13.76 9.35
C PHE A 266 6.79 -13.95 10.32
N TYR A 267 6.04 -12.89 10.62
CA TYR A 267 4.86 -13.01 11.45
C TYR A 267 3.78 -13.89 10.80
N GLY A 268 3.58 -13.76 9.49
CA GLY A 268 2.69 -14.62 8.71
C GLY A 268 3.02 -16.11 8.84
N LYS A 269 4.29 -16.46 9.02
CA LYS A 269 4.75 -17.85 9.19
C LYS A 269 4.73 -18.32 10.65
N PHE A 270 5.19 -17.50 11.57
CA PHE A 270 5.47 -17.90 12.97
C PHE A 270 4.46 -17.31 13.99
N GLY A 271 3.46 -16.56 13.56
CA GLY A 271 2.52 -15.84 14.43
C GLY A 271 1.76 -16.72 15.43
N ASP A 272 1.61 -18.03 15.16
CA ASP A 272 1.02 -18.96 16.15
C ASP A 272 1.81 -19.06 17.46
N LYS A 273 3.11 -18.73 17.41
CA LYS A 273 4.04 -18.80 18.54
C LYS A 273 4.36 -17.43 19.13
N ILE A 274 3.85 -16.36 18.51
CA ILE A 274 4.23 -14.98 18.82
C ILE A 274 2.96 -14.21 19.21
N ASN A 275 2.96 -13.61 20.39
CA ASN A 275 1.89 -12.71 20.79
C ASN A 275 1.98 -11.40 19.99
N LEU A 276 0.91 -11.05 19.24
CA LEU A 276 0.86 -9.89 18.38
C LEU A 276 1.15 -8.59 19.12
N GLU A 277 0.52 -8.38 20.28
CA GLU A 277 0.68 -7.15 21.06
C GLU A 277 2.14 -6.93 21.48
N ARG A 278 2.80 -7.98 21.98
CA ARG A 278 4.23 -7.92 22.35
C ARG A 278 5.12 -7.68 21.14
N PHE A 279 4.81 -8.33 20.02
CA PHE A 279 5.56 -8.14 18.79
C PHE A 279 5.45 -6.70 18.29
N MET A 280 4.25 -6.11 18.33
CA MET A 280 4.05 -4.70 18.00
C MET A 280 4.75 -3.75 18.96
N GLN A 281 4.76 -4.05 20.28
CA GLN A 281 5.49 -3.25 21.27
C GLN A 281 6.99 -3.24 21.00
N TYR A 282 7.60 -4.42 20.77
CA TYR A 282 9.03 -4.52 20.44
C TYR A 282 9.34 -3.83 19.11
N SER A 283 8.46 -3.95 18.12
CA SER A 283 8.58 -3.27 16.84
C SER A 283 8.51 -1.75 16.99
N ALA A 284 7.65 -1.22 17.85
CA ALA A 284 7.58 0.21 18.13
C ALA A 284 8.86 0.73 18.80
N VAL A 285 9.42 -0.01 19.76
CA VAL A 285 10.72 0.33 20.40
C VAL A 285 11.84 0.27 19.36
N LEU A 286 11.87 -0.76 18.51
CA LEU A 286 12.87 -0.90 17.46
C LEU A 286 12.76 0.23 16.43
N CYS A 287 11.54 0.67 16.08
CA CYS A 287 11.30 1.82 15.23
C CYS A 287 11.90 3.09 15.83
N MET A 288 11.65 3.33 17.12
CA MET A 288 12.19 4.49 17.84
C MET A 288 13.73 4.46 17.83
N VAL A 289 14.35 3.31 18.12
CA VAL A 289 15.81 3.13 18.05
C VAL A 289 16.32 3.41 16.63
N SER A 290 15.64 2.92 15.59
CA SER A 290 16.02 3.15 14.20
C SER A 290 16.01 4.64 13.84
N TYR A 291 14.99 5.37 14.24
CA TYR A 291 14.92 6.82 14.05
C TYR A 291 16.04 7.57 14.80
N LEU A 292 16.36 7.17 16.03
CA LEU A 292 17.49 7.73 16.78
C LEU A 292 18.83 7.42 16.08
N MET A 293 18.99 6.23 15.51
CA MET A 293 20.18 5.89 14.72
C MET A 293 20.32 6.79 13.50
N ILE A 294 19.24 7.00 12.75
CA ILE A 294 19.21 7.85 11.56
C ILE A 294 19.53 9.31 11.92
N ALA A 295 18.96 9.81 13.02
CA ALA A 295 19.06 11.21 13.41
C ALA A 295 20.41 11.61 14.07
N PHE A 296 21.00 10.72 14.86
CA PHE A 296 22.12 11.10 15.74
C PHE A 296 23.44 10.42 15.39
N ILE A 297 23.46 9.37 14.57
CA ILE A 297 24.71 8.68 14.26
C ILE A 297 25.29 9.19 12.92
N PRO A 298 26.41 9.92 12.93
CA PRO A 298 27.00 10.52 11.74
C PRO A 298 27.85 9.51 10.93
N VAL A 299 27.49 8.22 10.96
CA VAL A 299 28.17 7.16 10.21
C VAL A 299 27.25 6.66 9.09
N PRO A 300 27.62 6.86 7.81
CA PRO A 300 26.77 6.54 6.65
C PRO A 300 26.20 5.13 6.67
N ALA A 301 27.03 4.14 6.95
CA ALA A 301 26.61 2.74 6.99
C ALA A 301 25.56 2.46 8.07
N LEU A 302 25.66 3.11 9.24
CA LEU A 302 24.70 2.96 10.34
C LEU A 302 23.41 3.71 10.07
N GLY A 303 23.47 4.83 9.34
CA GLY A 303 22.26 5.54 8.89
C GLY A 303 21.44 4.70 7.90
N ILE A 304 22.07 4.07 6.91
CA ILE A 304 21.42 3.13 5.99
C ILE A 304 20.87 1.92 6.72
N LEU A 305 21.67 1.35 7.64
CA LEU A 305 21.21 0.25 8.49
C LEU A 305 19.99 0.67 9.33
N GLY A 306 19.97 1.90 9.86
CA GLY A 306 18.84 2.48 10.54
C GLY A 306 17.57 2.52 9.65
N CYS A 307 17.70 2.96 8.40
CA CYS A 307 16.58 2.93 7.43
C CYS A 307 16.09 1.50 7.19
N ALA A 308 16.98 0.55 6.99
CA ALA A 308 16.65 -0.85 6.76
C ALA A 308 15.95 -1.48 7.98
N VAL A 309 16.49 -1.26 9.18
CA VAL A 309 15.91 -1.75 10.46
C VAL A 309 14.58 -1.07 10.76
N CYS A 310 14.40 0.19 10.35
CA CYS A 310 13.11 0.86 10.41
C CYS A 310 12.07 0.10 9.59
N GLY A 311 12.39 -0.31 8.35
CA GLY A 311 11.52 -1.15 7.53
C GLY A 311 11.11 -2.44 8.27
N LEU A 312 12.07 -3.15 8.87
CA LEU A 312 11.79 -4.34 9.68
C LEU A 312 10.79 -4.04 10.81
N SER A 313 10.96 -2.92 11.48
CA SER A 313 10.18 -2.52 12.65
C SER A 313 8.75 -2.11 12.29
N VAL A 314 8.55 -1.31 11.24
CA VAL A 314 7.21 -0.84 10.84
C VAL A 314 6.38 -1.93 10.16
N GLY A 315 7.00 -3.02 9.71
CA GLY A 315 6.35 -4.05 8.94
C GLY A 315 5.06 -4.59 9.55
N ILE A 316 5.04 -4.87 10.85
CA ILE A 316 3.86 -5.41 11.53
C ILE A 316 2.83 -4.35 11.93
N MET A 317 3.19 -3.07 11.96
CA MET A 317 2.33 -2.03 12.56
C MET A 317 1.00 -1.89 11.83
N TRP A 318 1.01 -1.85 10.51
CA TRP A 318 -0.21 -1.74 9.71
C TRP A 318 -1.10 -2.99 9.82
N PRO A 319 -0.64 -4.20 9.41
CA PRO A 319 -1.47 -5.40 9.51
C PRO A 319 -1.85 -5.77 10.95
N GLY A 320 -0.97 -5.51 11.91
CA GLY A 320 -1.23 -5.74 13.32
C GLY A 320 -2.34 -4.84 13.85
N THR A 321 -2.37 -3.57 13.45
CA THR A 321 -3.45 -2.64 13.84
C THR A 321 -4.80 -3.08 13.25
N PHE A 322 -4.85 -3.54 12.01
CA PHE A 322 -6.08 -4.11 11.43
C PHE A 322 -6.54 -5.36 12.21
N SER A 323 -5.63 -6.26 12.54
CA SER A 323 -5.96 -7.46 13.30
C SER A 323 -6.47 -7.14 14.71
N MET A 324 -5.81 -6.19 15.40
CA MET A 324 -6.26 -5.72 16.71
C MET A 324 -7.61 -5.02 16.63
N ALA A 325 -7.87 -4.27 15.56
CA ALA A 325 -9.15 -3.61 15.34
C ALA A 325 -10.27 -4.60 15.13
N ALA A 326 -10.07 -5.62 14.29
CA ALA A 326 -11.04 -6.69 14.06
C ALA A 326 -11.37 -7.45 15.34
N ALA A 327 -10.36 -7.74 16.16
CA ALA A 327 -10.53 -8.43 17.44
C ALA A 327 -11.25 -7.57 18.50
N SER A 328 -10.96 -6.26 18.56
CA SER A 328 -11.43 -5.35 19.61
C SER A 328 -12.79 -4.71 19.31
N VAL A 329 -13.10 -4.49 18.02
CA VAL A 329 -14.33 -3.82 17.57
C VAL A 329 -15.17 -4.79 16.78
N LYS A 330 -15.82 -5.70 17.49
CA LYS A 330 -16.80 -6.62 16.88
C LYS A 330 -17.86 -5.84 16.11
N ARG A 331 -18.25 -6.35 14.95
CA ARG A 331 -19.21 -5.71 14.03
C ARG A 331 -18.72 -4.37 13.45
N GLY A 332 -17.41 -4.10 13.45
CA GLY A 332 -16.85 -2.88 12.86
C GLY A 332 -17.19 -2.70 11.37
N GLY A 333 -17.33 -3.81 10.66
CA GLY A 333 -17.75 -3.80 9.24
C GLY A 333 -16.78 -3.05 8.34
N THR A 334 -17.23 -2.73 7.14
CA THR A 334 -16.45 -1.95 6.14
C THR A 334 -16.01 -0.61 6.68
N ALA A 335 -16.86 0.06 7.47
CA ALA A 335 -16.56 1.40 8.00
C ALA A 335 -15.30 1.42 8.89
N LEU A 336 -15.09 0.38 9.71
CA LEU A 336 -13.90 0.28 10.55
C LEU A 336 -12.62 0.21 9.71
N PHE A 337 -12.59 -0.69 8.74
CA PHE A 337 -11.41 -0.89 7.89
C PHE A 337 -11.13 0.34 7.01
N ALA A 338 -12.16 0.94 6.42
CA ALA A 338 -12.01 2.13 5.59
C ALA A 338 -11.49 3.35 6.39
N LEU A 339 -12.02 3.58 7.60
CA LEU A 339 -11.54 4.68 8.44
C LEU A 339 -10.11 4.45 8.96
N LEU A 340 -9.74 3.21 9.24
CA LEU A 340 -8.36 2.89 9.62
C LEU A 340 -7.40 3.07 8.43
N ALA A 341 -7.75 2.62 7.22
CA ALA A 341 -6.97 2.86 6.01
C ALA A 341 -6.77 4.35 5.80
N LEU A 342 -7.87 5.14 5.84
CA LEU A 342 -7.82 6.59 5.75
C LEU A 342 -6.86 7.22 6.78
N ALA A 343 -6.87 6.74 8.03
CA ALA A 343 -5.95 7.26 9.05
C ALA A 343 -4.50 6.93 8.72
N GLY A 344 -4.24 5.73 8.20
CA GLY A 344 -2.92 5.33 7.73
C GLY A 344 -2.42 6.20 6.59
N ASP A 345 -3.25 6.48 5.59
CA ASP A 345 -2.93 7.29 4.44
C ASP A 345 -2.70 8.77 4.80
N VAL A 346 -3.48 9.31 5.74
CA VAL A 346 -3.18 10.62 6.35
C VAL A 346 -1.81 10.61 7.02
N GLY A 347 -1.46 9.53 7.72
CA GLY A 347 -0.13 9.33 8.28
C GLY A 347 0.95 9.29 7.21
N CYS A 348 0.76 8.51 6.15
CA CYS A 348 1.68 8.42 5.02
C CYS A 348 1.89 9.77 4.33
N SER A 349 0.85 10.57 4.20
CA SER A 349 0.93 11.88 3.56
C SER A 349 1.59 12.94 4.45
N SER A 350 1.33 12.90 5.75
CA SER A 350 1.81 13.90 6.71
C SER A 350 3.20 13.59 7.26
N GLY A 351 3.54 12.31 7.47
CA GLY A 351 4.80 11.88 8.07
C GLY A 351 6.05 12.44 7.40
N PRO A 352 6.22 12.30 6.07
CA PRO A 352 7.37 12.87 5.35
C PRO A 352 7.47 14.39 5.46
N THR A 353 6.33 15.09 5.49
CA THR A 353 6.27 16.55 5.62
C THR A 353 6.75 17.00 7.01
N TYR A 354 6.34 16.30 8.06
CA TYR A 354 6.84 16.58 9.42
C TYR A 354 8.34 16.37 9.54
N VAL A 355 8.86 15.27 9.00
CA VAL A 355 10.31 15.00 9.00
C VAL A 355 11.07 16.10 8.26
N LEU A 356 10.58 16.52 7.09
CA LEU A 356 11.19 17.59 6.31
C LEU A 356 11.21 18.92 7.09
N SER A 357 10.11 19.24 7.78
CA SER A 357 10.04 20.49 8.58
C SER A 357 11.04 20.50 9.75
N LEU A 358 11.34 19.34 10.31
CA LEU A 358 12.33 19.18 11.39
C LEU A 358 13.78 19.26 10.89
N ILE A 359 14.04 18.85 9.64
CA ILE A 359 15.38 18.95 9.03
C ILE A 359 15.74 20.40 8.66
N HIS A 360 14.75 21.26 8.47
CA HIS A 360 14.95 22.69 8.16
C HIS A 360 15.08 23.62 9.39
N ILE A 361 15.00 23.06 10.60
CA ILE A 361 15.29 23.77 11.86
C ILE A 361 16.73 23.47 12.30
#